data_bd2185df0592c0f2c8a476bc1d87258c
#
_entry.id   bd2185df0592c0f2c8a476bc1d87258c
#
_cell.length_a   1.000
_cell.length_b   1.000
_cell.length_c   1.000
_cell.angle_alpha   90.00
_cell.angle_beta   90.00
_cell.angle_gamma   90.00
#
_symmetry.space_group_name_H-M   'P 1'
#
loop_
_entity.id
_entity.type
_entity.pdbx_description
1 polymer ?
#
loop_
_entity_poly.entity_id
_entity_poly.type
_entity_poly.pdbx_seq_one_letter_code
_entity_poly.pdbx_strand_id
1 'polypeptide(L)'
;AEPPAADPQRTYVALGDSIVSGVGLPDFKYTEAAIGMDVAANFEGYPEQCYVSLVGKGLGLDRQHAIDLGLPGLTTGDLVDMLRTGAMPKMNQLAGTYYVYPQMLDYIRRADIISVQVGSNDALVPALVALGNATNWKSEQLVATLISGVLRTPSFENLQRLNSGLSRLRLTREERKATTQLLLGGGTDAICEQAYQDAAVNMPQVVAQLR
;
A
#
# COMPACT_ATOMS: atom_id res chain seq x y z
N ALA A 1 -32.84 -5.37 -4.47
CA ALA A 1 -33.10 -4.05 -3.90
C ALA A 1 -32.51 -3.02 -4.86
N GLU A 2 -33.31 -2.06 -5.26
CA GLU A 2 -32.84 -0.93 -6.05
C GLU A 2 -31.78 -0.16 -5.24
N PRO A 3 -30.66 0.26 -5.86
CA PRO A 3 -29.69 1.07 -5.13
C PRO A 3 -30.37 2.36 -4.64
N PRO A 4 -29.99 2.89 -3.48
CA PRO A 4 -30.56 4.14 -2.96
C PRO A 4 -30.37 5.25 -4.01
N ALA A 5 -31.35 6.15 -4.11
CA ALA A 5 -31.26 7.29 -4.99
C ALA A 5 -29.96 8.06 -4.71
N ALA A 6 -29.24 8.37 -5.77
CA ALA A 6 -27.99 9.10 -5.67
C ALA A 6 -28.23 10.47 -5.01
N ASP A 7 -27.51 10.78 -3.94
CA ASP A 7 -27.44 12.13 -3.39
C ASP A 7 -26.16 12.78 -3.98
N PRO A 8 -26.30 13.65 -4.97
CA PRO A 8 -25.18 14.22 -5.69
C PRO A 8 -24.30 15.18 -4.85
N GLN A 9 -24.67 15.42 -3.60
CA GLN A 9 -23.91 16.26 -2.68
C GLN A 9 -23.01 15.46 -1.73
N ARG A 10 -23.18 14.12 -1.64
CA ARG A 10 -22.34 13.29 -0.78
C ARG A 10 -20.94 13.14 -1.33
N THR A 11 -19.99 13.11 -0.43
CA THR A 11 -18.57 12.86 -0.76
C THR A 11 -18.10 11.55 -0.12
N TYR A 12 -17.57 10.68 -0.94
CA TYR A 12 -16.88 9.46 -0.54
C TYR A 12 -15.38 9.62 -0.66
N VAL A 13 -14.64 9.28 0.40
CA VAL A 13 -13.18 9.32 0.43
C VAL A 13 -12.64 7.92 0.75
N ALA A 14 -11.73 7.42 -0.06
CA ALA A 14 -11.02 6.16 0.19
C ALA A 14 -9.58 6.45 0.61
N LEU A 15 -9.23 5.97 1.81
CA LEU A 15 -7.88 6.04 2.37
C LEU A 15 -7.21 4.68 2.28
N GLY A 16 -5.93 4.65 1.97
CA GLY A 16 -5.18 3.41 2.04
C GLY A 16 -3.94 3.36 1.15
N ASP A 17 -3.59 2.15 0.75
CA ASP A 17 -2.33 1.85 0.08
C ASP A 17 -2.47 1.72 -1.46
N SER A 18 -1.57 0.94 -2.07
CA SER A 18 -1.54 0.70 -3.51
C SER A 18 -2.80 0.02 -4.07
N ILE A 19 -3.55 -0.69 -3.23
CA ILE A 19 -4.81 -1.32 -3.65
C ILE A 19 -5.87 -0.24 -3.83
N VAL A 20 -5.92 0.73 -2.93
CA VAL A 20 -6.82 1.89 -3.05
C VAL A 20 -6.52 2.66 -4.32
N SER A 21 -5.25 3.01 -4.56
CA SER A 21 -4.84 3.75 -5.74
C SER A 21 -4.95 2.96 -7.06
N GLY A 22 -5.29 1.67 -7.01
CA GLY A 22 -5.48 0.83 -8.20
C GLY A 22 -4.19 0.41 -8.91
N VAL A 23 -3.07 0.35 -8.20
CA VAL A 23 -1.79 -0.14 -8.75
C VAL A 23 -1.96 -1.52 -9.38
N GLY A 24 -1.47 -1.67 -10.61
CA GLY A 24 -1.53 -2.91 -11.38
C GLY A 24 -2.78 -3.06 -12.26
N LEU A 25 -3.71 -2.11 -12.24
CA LEU A 25 -4.79 -2.05 -13.19
C LEU A 25 -4.30 -1.47 -14.53
N PRO A 26 -4.91 -1.85 -15.68
CA PRO A 26 -4.41 -1.48 -17.00
C PRO A 26 -4.33 0.03 -17.27
N ASP A 27 -5.23 0.79 -16.69
CA ASP A 27 -5.33 2.25 -16.81
C ASP A 27 -4.68 3.02 -15.66
N PHE A 28 -3.98 2.31 -14.75
CA PHE A 28 -3.18 2.95 -13.71
C PHE A 28 -2.01 3.72 -14.32
N LYS A 29 -1.98 5.01 -14.08
CA LYS A 29 -0.87 5.87 -14.51
C LYS A 29 0.00 6.23 -13.32
N TYR A 30 1.23 5.73 -13.33
CA TYR A 30 2.27 6.17 -12.42
C TYR A 30 2.76 7.53 -12.94
N THR A 31 2.13 8.61 -12.52
CA THR A 31 2.69 9.93 -12.77
C THR A 31 3.56 10.32 -11.60
N GLU A 32 4.72 10.96 -11.86
CA GLU A 32 5.55 11.54 -10.80
C GLU A 32 4.75 12.51 -9.93
N ALA A 33 3.68 13.08 -10.44
CA ALA A 33 2.71 13.90 -9.71
C ALA A 33 1.89 13.08 -8.68
N ALA A 34 1.68 11.78 -8.88
CA ALA A 34 1.09 10.90 -7.86
C ALA A 34 2.06 10.64 -6.70
N ILE A 35 3.33 10.94 -6.91
CA ILE A 35 4.38 10.86 -5.90
C ILE A 35 4.57 12.28 -5.35
N GLY A 36 3.66 12.72 -4.51
CA GLY A 36 4.06 13.64 -3.49
C GLY A 36 3.67 15.09 -3.59
N MET A 37 2.87 15.61 -4.53
CA MET A 37 2.63 17.05 -4.44
C MET A 37 1.21 17.54 -4.70
N ASP A 38 0.38 16.80 -5.40
CA ASP A 38 -0.96 17.27 -5.66
C ASP A 38 -1.97 16.12 -5.63
N VAL A 39 -2.71 16.04 -4.53
CA VAL A 39 -3.82 15.09 -4.40
C VAL A 39 -4.85 15.33 -5.51
N ALA A 40 -5.00 16.57 -5.96
CA ALA A 40 -5.86 16.89 -7.09
C ALA A 40 -5.46 16.15 -8.38
N ALA A 41 -4.19 15.83 -8.59
CA ALA A 41 -3.75 15.03 -9.73
C ALA A 41 -4.27 13.57 -9.71
N ASN A 42 -4.57 13.03 -8.54
CA ASN A 42 -5.18 11.71 -8.41
C ASN A 42 -6.70 11.72 -8.70
N PHE A 43 -7.37 12.86 -8.61
CA PHE A 43 -8.81 12.96 -8.89
C PHE A 43 -9.17 12.63 -10.32
N GLU A 44 -8.34 13.07 -11.25
CA GLU A 44 -8.57 12.86 -12.68
C GLU A 44 -7.93 11.57 -13.18
N GLY A 45 -7.11 10.90 -12.37
CA GLY A 45 -6.18 9.88 -12.83
C GLY A 45 -6.35 8.47 -12.28
N TYR A 46 -7.20 8.22 -11.29
CA TYR A 46 -7.33 6.85 -10.78
C TYR A 46 -8.08 5.93 -11.76
N PRO A 47 -7.74 4.62 -11.78
CA PRO A 47 -8.32 3.67 -12.72
C PRO A 47 -9.83 3.56 -12.62
N GLU A 48 -10.48 3.43 -13.76
CA GLU A 48 -11.94 3.22 -13.87
C GLU A 48 -12.41 1.94 -13.15
N GLN A 49 -11.53 0.94 -13.09
CA GLN A 49 -11.83 -0.37 -12.48
C GLN A 49 -11.31 -0.51 -11.06
N CYS A 50 -10.71 0.53 -10.46
CA CYS A 50 -10.35 0.48 -9.05
C CYS A 50 -11.62 0.47 -8.17
N TYR A 51 -11.50 -0.04 -6.95
CA TYR A 51 -12.67 -0.16 -6.11
C TYR A 51 -13.27 1.21 -5.72
N VAL A 52 -12.46 2.27 -5.66
CA VAL A 52 -12.93 3.63 -5.39
C VAL A 52 -13.91 4.09 -6.47
N SER A 53 -13.55 3.89 -7.75
CA SER A 53 -14.45 4.16 -8.88
C SER A 53 -15.72 3.31 -8.81
N LEU A 54 -15.59 2.02 -8.51
CA LEU A 54 -16.74 1.10 -8.46
C LEU A 54 -17.68 1.43 -7.31
N VAL A 55 -17.15 1.75 -6.13
CA VAL A 55 -17.96 2.20 -4.97
C VAL A 55 -18.62 3.54 -5.27
N GLY A 56 -17.89 4.52 -5.82
CA GLY A 56 -18.45 5.80 -6.21
C GLY A 56 -19.63 5.66 -7.19
N LYS A 57 -19.45 4.87 -8.25
CA LYS A 57 -20.53 4.54 -9.19
C LYS A 57 -21.72 3.85 -8.51
N GLY A 58 -21.46 2.90 -7.60
CA GLY A 58 -22.49 2.21 -6.82
C GLY A 58 -23.27 3.14 -5.89
N LEU A 59 -22.65 4.22 -5.42
CA LEU A 59 -23.27 5.28 -4.63
C LEU A 59 -23.92 6.37 -5.50
N GLY A 60 -23.80 6.30 -6.82
CA GLY A 60 -24.28 7.32 -7.74
C GLY A 60 -23.44 8.61 -7.76
N LEU A 61 -22.19 8.54 -7.30
CA LEU A 61 -21.28 9.68 -7.24
C LEU A 61 -20.46 9.80 -8.52
N ASP A 62 -20.15 11.03 -8.90
CA ASP A 62 -19.15 11.31 -9.93
C ASP A 62 -17.73 11.27 -9.35
N ARG A 63 -16.72 11.46 -10.22
CA ARG A 63 -15.31 11.46 -9.80
C ARG A 63 -14.92 12.59 -8.85
N GLN A 64 -15.64 13.71 -8.89
CA GLN A 64 -15.37 14.84 -8.02
C GLN A 64 -15.84 14.56 -6.58
N HIS A 65 -16.77 13.63 -6.43
CA HIS A 65 -17.34 13.23 -5.15
C HIS A 65 -16.89 11.84 -4.68
N ALA A 66 -16.18 11.08 -5.52
CA ALA A 66 -15.52 9.82 -5.16
C ALA A 66 -14.01 10.00 -5.21
N ILE A 67 -13.40 10.20 -4.05
CA ILE A 67 -12.04 10.69 -3.89
C ILE A 67 -11.10 9.56 -3.52
N ASP A 68 -10.05 9.36 -4.31
CA ASP A 68 -9.00 8.39 -4.05
C ASP A 68 -7.80 9.07 -3.35
N LEU A 69 -7.57 8.72 -2.09
CA LEU A 69 -6.40 9.12 -1.32
C LEU A 69 -5.48 7.91 -1.04
N GLY A 70 -5.45 6.95 -1.94
CA GLY A 70 -4.55 5.80 -1.87
C GLY A 70 -3.10 6.19 -2.14
N LEU A 71 -2.18 5.71 -1.28
CA LEU A 71 -0.75 5.96 -1.38
C LEU A 71 0.00 4.63 -1.43
N PRO A 72 0.62 4.28 -2.57
CA PRO A 72 1.41 3.06 -2.66
C PRO A 72 2.50 2.97 -1.58
N GLY A 73 2.54 1.85 -0.87
CA GLY A 73 3.51 1.63 0.21
C GLY A 73 3.07 2.15 1.58
N LEU A 74 1.90 2.78 1.70
CA LEU A 74 1.40 3.30 2.97
C LEU A 74 1.23 2.18 4.01
N THR A 75 1.78 2.39 5.20
CA THR A 75 1.58 1.55 6.38
C THR A 75 0.50 2.13 7.30
N THR A 76 0.04 1.35 8.28
CA THR A 76 -0.89 1.86 9.29
C THR A 76 -0.30 2.99 10.11
N GLY A 77 0.99 2.90 10.43
CA GLY A 77 1.72 3.96 11.15
C GLY A 77 1.83 5.25 10.36
N ASP A 78 2.13 5.14 9.05
CA ASP A 78 2.16 6.30 8.15
C ASP A 78 0.78 6.97 8.07
N LEU A 79 -0.30 6.19 8.01
CA LEU A 79 -1.65 6.73 7.99
C LEU A 79 -2.00 7.49 9.28
N VAL A 80 -1.61 6.97 10.46
CA VAL A 80 -1.77 7.68 11.73
C VAL A 80 -1.05 9.03 11.69
N ASP A 81 0.19 9.04 11.24
CA ASP A 81 0.99 10.27 11.16
C ASP A 81 0.39 11.27 10.16
N MET A 82 -0.07 10.80 9.00
CA MET A 82 -0.69 11.65 7.97
C MET A 82 -2.02 12.24 8.44
N LEU A 83 -2.86 11.47 9.11
CA LEU A 83 -4.12 11.97 9.68
C LEU A 83 -3.87 13.04 10.73
N ARG A 84 -2.80 12.91 11.51
CA ARG A 84 -2.43 13.85 12.56
C ARG A 84 -1.80 15.13 12.03
N THR A 85 -0.96 15.03 11.00
CA THR A 85 -0.06 16.12 10.59
C THR A 85 -0.27 16.60 9.15
N GLY A 86 -1.00 15.85 8.32
CA GLY A 86 -1.08 16.06 6.87
C GLY A 86 0.20 15.66 6.12
N ALA A 87 1.15 14.98 6.80
CA ALA A 87 2.42 14.59 6.21
C ALA A 87 2.84 13.18 6.65
N MET A 88 3.58 12.48 5.81
CA MET A 88 4.27 11.24 6.15
C MET A 88 5.71 11.57 6.56
N PRO A 89 6.03 11.60 7.86
CA PRO A 89 7.33 12.09 8.34
C PRO A 89 8.47 11.10 8.09
N LYS A 90 8.15 9.84 7.81
CA LYS A 90 9.13 8.81 7.47
C LYS A 90 9.18 8.63 5.97
N MET A 91 10.39 8.71 5.41
CA MET A 91 10.62 8.38 4.02
C MET A 91 10.22 6.93 3.75
N ASN A 92 9.40 6.69 2.72
CA ASN A 92 9.17 5.34 2.24
C ASN A 92 10.50 4.75 1.77
N GLN A 93 11.01 3.74 2.51
CA GLN A 93 12.32 3.16 2.26
C GLN A 93 12.45 2.50 0.88
N LEU A 94 11.33 2.05 0.30
CA LEU A 94 11.32 1.45 -1.04
C LEU A 94 11.28 2.49 -2.16
N ALA A 95 10.54 3.58 -1.96
CA ALA A 95 10.34 4.60 -2.99
C ALA A 95 11.31 5.79 -2.85
N GLY A 96 12.00 5.91 -1.74
CA GLY A 96 12.82 7.08 -1.44
C GLY A 96 12.03 8.39 -1.38
N THR A 97 10.73 8.30 -1.16
CA THR A 97 9.79 9.41 -1.33
C THR A 97 9.22 9.86 0.01
N TYR A 98 9.09 11.13 0.15
CA TYR A 98 8.44 11.78 1.28
C TYR A 98 7.12 12.38 0.80
N TYR A 99 6.00 11.98 1.42
CA TYR A 99 4.68 12.45 1.05
C TYR A 99 4.23 13.58 1.98
N VAL A 100 3.75 14.67 1.40
CA VAL A 100 3.11 15.78 2.12
C VAL A 100 1.76 16.04 1.44
N TYR A 101 0.67 15.83 2.17
CA TYR A 101 -0.68 15.98 1.66
C TYR A 101 -1.54 16.83 2.61
N PRO A 102 -1.28 18.13 2.75
CA PRO A 102 -2.06 18.98 3.65
C PRO A 102 -3.56 18.97 3.29
N GLN A 103 -3.86 18.90 2.00
CA GLN A 103 -5.24 18.88 1.48
C GLN A 103 -6.01 17.60 1.83
N MET A 104 -5.31 16.51 2.17
CA MET A 104 -5.94 15.25 2.57
C MET A 104 -6.90 15.45 3.74
N LEU A 105 -6.48 16.23 4.74
CA LEU A 105 -7.31 16.52 5.92
C LEU A 105 -8.58 17.29 5.56
N ASP A 106 -8.54 18.15 4.55
CA ASP A 106 -9.70 18.91 4.10
C ASP A 106 -10.72 18.02 3.37
N TYR A 107 -10.25 17.03 2.61
CA TYR A 107 -11.12 16.02 2.00
C TYR A 107 -11.77 15.13 3.04
N ILE A 108 -10.98 14.64 4.02
CA ILE A 108 -11.48 13.81 5.11
C ILE A 108 -12.54 14.55 5.92
N ARG A 109 -12.33 15.82 6.27
CA ARG A 109 -13.30 16.63 7.03
C ARG A 109 -14.61 16.86 6.31
N ARG A 110 -14.61 16.82 4.98
CA ARG A 110 -15.81 17.01 4.15
C ARG A 110 -16.45 15.72 3.71
N ALA A 111 -15.85 14.58 4.05
CA ALA A 111 -16.37 13.28 3.64
C ALA A 111 -17.61 12.89 4.45
N ASP A 112 -18.65 12.44 3.75
CA ASP A 112 -19.83 11.80 4.34
C ASP A 112 -19.58 10.30 4.56
N ILE A 113 -18.72 9.71 3.74
CA ILE A 113 -18.37 8.29 3.80
C ILE A 113 -16.86 8.17 3.65
N ILE A 114 -16.24 7.41 4.55
CA ILE A 114 -14.82 7.10 4.49
C ILE A 114 -14.64 5.59 4.49
N SER A 115 -13.88 5.08 3.54
CA SER A 115 -13.34 3.72 3.60
C SER A 115 -11.84 3.74 3.88
N VAL A 116 -11.37 2.76 4.65
CA VAL A 116 -9.95 2.59 4.97
C VAL A 116 -9.53 1.17 4.59
N GLN A 117 -8.52 1.07 3.73
CA GLN A 117 -7.90 -0.20 3.36
C GLN A 117 -6.38 -0.02 3.45
N VAL A 118 -5.78 -0.52 4.53
CA VAL A 118 -4.35 -0.40 4.85
C VAL A 118 -3.94 -1.59 5.73
N GLY A 119 -2.64 -1.86 5.81
CA GLY A 119 -2.09 -2.87 6.71
C GLY A 119 -1.21 -3.90 5.99
N SER A 120 -1.42 -4.15 4.71
CA SER A 120 -0.58 -5.07 3.94
C SER A 120 0.90 -4.64 3.91
N ASN A 121 1.15 -3.35 3.88
CA ASN A 121 2.50 -2.79 3.82
C ASN A 121 3.23 -2.82 5.16
N ASP A 122 2.53 -2.99 6.27
CA ASP A 122 3.15 -3.20 7.59
C ASP A 122 4.00 -4.47 7.61
N ALA A 123 3.63 -5.49 6.82
CA ALA A 123 4.43 -6.69 6.59
C ALA A 123 5.28 -6.61 5.32
N LEU A 124 4.70 -6.15 4.21
CA LEU A 124 5.34 -6.19 2.90
C LEU A 124 6.59 -5.32 2.84
N VAL A 125 6.52 -4.07 3.31
CA VAL A 125 7.65 -3.15 3.25
C VAL A 125 8.83 -3.65 4.09
N PRO A 126 8.67 -4.04 5.37
CA PRO A 126 9.77 -4.64 6.14
C PRO A 126 10.32 -5.94 5.52
N ALA A 127 9.47 -6.78 4.95
CA ALA A 127 9.92 -8.01 4.29
C ALA A 127 10.80 -7.73 3.07
N LEU A 128 10.41 -6.75 2.24
CA LEU A 128 11.21 -6.32 1.08
C LEU A 128 12.54 -5.69 1.49
N VAL A 129 12.54 -4.85 2.52
CA VAL A 129 13.75 -4.25 3.07
C VAL A 129 14.67 -5.33 3.67
N ALA A 130 14.13 -6.27 4.43
CA ALA A 130 14.90 -7.38 4.99
C ALA A 130 15.52 -8.25 3.89
N LEU A 131 14.79 -8.54 2.82
CA LEU A 131 15.31 -9.28 1.67
C LEU A 131 16.38 -8.47 0.91
N GLY A 132 16.16 -7.18 0.71
CA GLY A 132 17.15 -6.28 0.13
C GLY A 132 18.45 -6.32 0.91
N ASN A 133 18.38 -6.16 2.21
CA ASN A 133 19.53 -6.22 3.10
C ASN A 133 20.22 -7.60 3.07
N ALA A 134 19.47 -8.69 3.14
CA ALA A 134 20.00 -10.06 3.10
C ALA A 134 20.72 -10.36 1.78
N THR A 135 20.32 -9.74 0.68
CA THR A 135 20.91 -9.92 -0.65
C THR A 135 21.86 -8.79 -1.06
N ASN A 136 22.13 -7.86 -0.16
CA ASN A 136 22.89 -6.63 -0.44
C ASN A 136 22.32 -5.87 -1.66
N TRP A 137 21.00 -5.79 -1.73
CA TRP A 137 20.22 -5.13 -2.80
C TRP A 137 20.50 -5.63 -4.21
N LYS A 138 21.04 -6.86 -4.35
CA LYS A 138 21.21 -7.54 -5.65
C LYS A 138 19.89 -8.07 -6.22
N SER A 139 18.77 -7.80 -5.55
CA SER A 139 17.55 -8.58 -5.67
C SER A 139 16.38 -7.86 -6.34
N GLU A 140 16.59 -6.81 -7.17
CA GLU A 140 15.46 -6.11 -7.81
C GLU A 140 14.48 -7.07 -8.52
N GLN A 141 15.00 -8.04 -9.26
CA GLN A 141 14.17 -9.07 -9.91
C GLN A 141 13.52 -10.04 -8.91
N LEU A 142 14.19 -10.30 -7.77
CA LEU A 142 13.68 -11.18 -6.74
C LEU A 142 12.53 -10.52 -5.97
N VAL A 143 12.65 -9.23 -5.68
CA VAL A 143 11.58 -8.42 -5.07
C VAL A 143 10.34 -8.45 -5.95
N ALA A 144 10.49 -8.25 -7.27
CA ALA A 144 9.38 -8.36 -8.21
C ALA A 144 8.74 -9.75 -8.20
N THR A 145 9.53 -10.82 -8.09
CA THR A 145 9.04 -12.22 -8.03
C THR A 145 8.31 -12.50 -6.72
N LEU A 146 8.78 -11.96 -5.59
CA LEU A 146 8.12 -12.08 -4.29
C LEU A 146 6.78 -11.35 -4.25
N ILE A 147 6.75 -10.11 -4.75
CA ILE A 147 5.51 -9.31 -4.82
C ILE A 147 4.48 -10.00 -5.72
N SER A 148 4.92 -10.56 -6.84
CA SER A 148 4.01 -11.15 -7.84
C SER A 148 3.53 -12.57 -7.51
N GLY A 149 4.26 -13.32 -6.70
CA GLY A 149 3.99 -14.76 -6.58
C GLY A 149 3.91 -15.31 -5.16
N VAL A 150 5.00 -15.22 -4.40
CA VAL A 150 5.13 -16.01 -3.15
C VAL A 150 4.25 -15.49 -2.03
N LEU A 151 4.09 -14.17 -1.93
CA LEU A 151 3.24 -13.54 -0.90
C LEU A 151 1.75 -13.67 -1.20
N ARG A 152 1.37 -13.81 -2.49
CA ARG A 152 -0.03 -13.99 -2.87
C ARG A 152 -0.53 -15.43 -2.74
N THR A 153 0.31 -16.40 -3.05
CA THR A 153 -0.10 -17.81 -3.04
C THR A 153 1.12 -18.66 -2.72
N PRO A 154 1.35 -19.04 -1.46
CA PRO A 154 2.42 -19.97 -1.11
C PRO A 154 2.11 -21.31 -1.78
N SER A 155 2.79 -21.58 -2.88
CA SER A 155 2.71 -22.84 -3.63
C SER A 155 4.10 -23.38 -3.87
N PHE A 156 4.21 -24.70 -4.07
CA PHE A 156 5.48 -25.33 -4.39
C PHE A 156 6.13 -24.75 -5.66
N GLU A 157 5.32 -24.39 -6.66
CA GLU A 157 5.79 -23.75 -7.89
C GLU A 157 6.38 -22.35 -7.62
N ASN A 158 5.74 -21.55 -6.78
CA ASN A 158 6.22 -20.22 -6.42
C ASN A 158 7.48 -20.30 -5.57
N LEU A 159 7.61 -21.30 -4.70
CA LEU A 159 8.85 -21.59 -3.97
C LEU A 159 9.98 -22.02 -4.90
N GLN A 160 9.70 -22.82 -5.94
CA GLN A 160 10.68 -23.15 -6.97
C GLN A 160 11.11 -21.93 -7.79
N ARG A 161 10.19 -21.05 -8.15
CA ARG A 161 10.51 -19.77 -8.82
C ARG A 161 11.40 -18.89 -7.96
N LEU A 162 11.10 -18.80 -6.67
CA LEU A 162 11.92 -18.07 -5.70
C LEU A 162 13.32 -18.67 -5.61
N ASN A 163 13.43 -19.99 -5.45
CA ASN A 163 14.71 -20.68 -5.39
C ASN A 163 15.52 -20.51 -6.69
N SER A 164 14.87 -20.55 -7.85
CA SER A 164 15.47 -20.31 -9.15
C SER A 164 15.94 -18.85 -9.30
N GLY A 165 15.18 -17.90 -8.78
CA GLY A 165 15.58 -16.50 -8.71
C GLY A 165 16.80 -16.29 -7.81
N LEU A 166 16.78 -16.87 -6.61
CA LEU A 166 17.92 -16.83 -5.66
C LEU A 166 19.18 -17.45 -6.22
N SER A 167 19.07 -18.58 -6.96
CA SER A 167 20.24 -19.24 -7.55
C SER A 167 20.86 -18.46 -8.71
N ARG A 168 20.10 -17.59 -9.38
CA ARG A 168 20.62 -16.69 -10.43
C ARG A 168 21.33 -15.47 -9.85
N LEU A 169 21.04 -15.10 -8.61
CA LEU A 169 21.77 -14.06 -7.91
C LEU A 169 23.13 -14.62 -7.50
N ARG A 170 24.20 -13.93 -7.85
CA ARG A 170 25.55 -14.26 -7.39
C ARG A 170 25.73 -13.88 -5.92
N LEU A 171 25.01 -14.58 -5.03
CA LEU A 171 25.07 -14.36 -3.60
C LEU A 171 26.33 -14.96 -3.01
N THR A 172 26.97 -14.25 -2.11
CA THR A 172 28.03 -14.79 -1.25
C THR A 172 27.46 -15.86 -0.29
N ARG A 173 28.33 -16.54 0.43
CA ARG A 173 27.91 -17.54 1.42
C ARG A 173 27.10 -16.90 2.55
N GLU A 174 27.52 -15.73 3.00
CA GLU A 174 26.87 -14.94 4.06
C GLU A 174 25.49 -14.46 3.60
N GLU A 175 25.38 -13.88 2.39
CA GLU A 175 24.11 -13.44 1.82
C GLU A 175 23.13 -14.61 1.65
N ARG A 176 23.59 -15.77 1.21
CA ARG A 176 22.78 -17.00 1.11
C ARG A 176 22.28 -17.43 2.48
N LYS A 177 23.13 -17.45 3.49
CA LYS A 177 22.76 -17.80 4.87
C LYS A 177 21.70 -16.83 5.40
N ALA A 178 21.91 -15.52 5.25
CA ALA A 178 20.98 -14.48 5.68
C ALA A 178 19.63 -14.62 4.99
N THR A 179 19.61 -14.83 3.66
CA THR A 179 18.39 -15.02 2.89
C THR A 179 17.63 -16.29 3.28
N THR A 180 18.36 -17.40 3.49
CA THR A 180 17.75 -18.66 3.97
C THR A 180 17.15 -18.50 5.35
N GLN A 181 17.85 -17.83 6.26
CA GLN A 181 17.35 -17.56 7.61
C GLN A 181 16.10 -16.68 7.56
N LEU A 182 16.07 -15.66 6.70
CA LEU A 182 14.91 -14.82 6.53
C LEU A 182 13.69 -15.59 6.02
N LEU A 183 13.87 -16.40 4.98
CA LEU A 183 12.75 -17.05 4.26
C LEU A 183 12.30 -18.38 4.90
N LEU A 184 13.21 -19.13 5.49
CA LEU A 184 12.96 -20.48 6.02
C LEU A 184 13.24 -20.61 7.53
N GLY A 185 13.87 -19.63 8.12
CA GLY A 185 14.27 -19.63 9.51
C GLY A 185 13.37 -18.80 10.44
N GLY A 186 12.13 -18.51 10.01
CA GLY A 186 11.16 -17.76 10.83
C GLY A 186 11.31 -16.23 10.77
N GLY A 187 12.20 -15.71 9.93
CA GLY A 187 12.37 -14.25 9.80
C GLY A 187 11.12 -13.55 9.23
N THR A 188 10.44 -14.18 8.29
CA THR A 188 9.16 -13.68 7.74
C THR A 188 8.03 -13.75 8.74
N ASP A 189 7.98 -14.80 9.57
CA ASP A 189 6.95 -14.95 10.61
C ASP A 189 7.09 -13.85 11.66
N ALA A 190 8.32 -13.52 12.07
CA ALA A 190 8.58 -12.42 12.99
C ALA A 190 8.15 -11.05 12.40
N ILE A 191 8.37 -10.84 11.12
CA ILE A 191 7.91 -9.62 10.42
C ILE A 191 6.38 -9.55 10.39
N CYS A 192 5.71 -10.65 10.07
CA CYS A 192 4.24 -10.70 10.06
C CYS A 192 3.65 -10.48 11.45
N GLU A 193 4.24 -11.07 12.49
CA GLU A 193 3.80 -10.87 13.87
C GLU A 193 3.96 -9.40 14.29
N GLN A 194 5.10 -8.78 13.99
CA GLN A 194 5.32 -7.36 14.27
C GLN A 194 4.32 -6.48 13.52
N ALA A 195 4.07 -6.76 12.24
CA ALA A 195 3.09 -6.04 11.43
C ALA A 195 1.67 -6.13 12.02
N TYR A 196 1.30 -7.31 12.54
CA TYR A 196 0.02 -7.49 13.23
C TYR A 196 -0.07 -6.64 14.49
N GLN A 197 0.97 -6.63 15.32
CA GLN A 197 1.03 -5.83 16.54
C GLN A 197 0.96 -4.33 16.22
N ASP A 198 1.70 -3.87 15.21
CA ASP A 198 1.68 -2.48 14.78
C ASP A 198 0.29 -2.07 14.28
N ALA A 199 -0.35 -2.89 13.46
CA ALA A 199 -1.71 -2.63 12.98
C ALA A 199 -2.73 -2.63 14.13
N ALA A 200 -2.61 -3.54 15.09
CA ALA A 200 -3.48 -3.59 16.27
C ALA A 200 -3.40 -2.33 17.14
N VAL A 201 -2.24 -1.68 17.18
CA VAL A 201 -2.03 -0.40 17.89
C VAL A 201 -2.50 0.78 17.07
N ASN A 202 -2.22 0.78 15.76
CA ASN A 202 -2.44 1.94 14.88
C ASN A 202 -3.90 2.07 14.43
N MET A 203 -4.58 0.98 14.10
CA MET A 203 -5.95 1.05 13.57
C MET A 203 -6.97 1.72 14.52
N PRO A 204 -6.96 1.48 15.85
CA PRO A 204 -7.78 2.25 16.77
C PRO A 204 -7.51 3.76 16.73
N GLN A 205 -6.25 4.17 16.52
CA GLN A 205 -5.88 5.58 16.41
C GLN A 205 -6.38 6.19 15.08
N VAL A 206 -6.29 5.45 13.98
CA VAL A 206 -6.90 5.85 12.69
C VAL A 206 -8.39 6.11 12.87
N VAL A 207 -9.11 5.16 13.45
CA VAL A 207 -10.56 5.30 13.69
C VAL A 207 -10.88 6.48 14.61
N ALA A 208 -10.07 6.71 15.65
CA ALA A 208 -10.27 7.84 16.57
C ALA A 208 -10.07 9.20 15.89
N GLN A 209 -9.17 9.29 14.92
CA GLN A 209 -8.89 10.54 14.20
C GLN A 209 -9.90 10.82 13.06
N LEU A 210 -10.63 9.80 12.62
CA LEU A 210 -11.69 9.92 11.59
C LEU A 210 -13.08 10.21 12.16
N ARG A 211 -13.23 10.25 13.49
CA ARG A 211 -14.48 10.58 14.19
C ARG A 211 -14.54 12.04 14.58
#